data_3b13bdfd77b994d4955c38af8e98516f
#
_entry.id   3b13bdfd77b994d4955c38af8e98516f
#
_cell.length_a   1.000
_cell.length_b   1.000
_cell.length_c   1.000
_cell.angle_alpha   90.00
_cell.angle_beta   90.00
_cell.angle_gamma   90.00
#
_symmetry.space_group_name_H-M   'P 1'
#
loop_
_entity.id
_entity.type
_entity.pdbx_description
1 polymer ?
#
loop_
_entity_poly.entity_id
_entity_poly.type
_entity_poly.pdbx_seq_one_letter_code
_entity_poly.pdbx_strand_id
1 'polypeptide(L)'
;VLPSPSLFLKSVFSYFITSFSVTTCLKISCQLVDEILFPWKKIRRRTIQSDILFDGYFKFLKKKKPNFSTFFTNHVASSMHRFWEASFPKDYKKLPHKKSWINRYKNEIKLAMKSTSKYINKLTEFVDKNPDYELWIISSMGQAACEGYTPQKQFWFIKNLKTFVESIVGEQCEIYQGPAMVPLYSVCGDEEIIERIKSCFKKLSTNAS
;
A
#
# COMPACT_ATOMS: atom_id res chain seq x y z
N VAL A 1 4.82 -30.99 -1.31
CA VAL A 1 4.64 -31.41 -2.72
C VAL A 1 3.76 -30.35 -3.37
N LEU A 2 4.28 -29.63 -4.37
CA LEU A 2 3.48 -28.67 -5.14
C LEU A 2 2.46 -29.43 -6.02
N PRO A 3 1.20 -28.98 -6.10
CA PRO A 3 0.22 -29.60 -6.96
C PRO A 3 0.65 -29.53 -8.43
N SER A 4 0.22 -30.51 -9.23
CA SER A 4 0.53 -30.48 -10.67
C SER A 4 0.00 -29.19 -11.31
N PRO A 5 0.69 -28.64 -12.33
CA PRO A 5 0.29 -27.38 -12.97
C PRO A 5 -1.17 -27.37 -13.46
N SER A 6 -1.69 -28.51 -13.91
CA SER A 6 -3.08 -28.67 -14.34
C SER A 6 -4.09 -28.61 -13.18
N LEU A 7 -3.75 -29.20 -12.04
CA LEU A 7 -4.55 -29.14 -10.81
C LEU A 7 -4.55 -27.70 -10.24
N PHE A 8 -3.39 -27.05 -10.26
CA PHE A 8 -3.27 -25.65 -9.84
C PHE A 8 -4.13 -24.73 -10.72
N LEU A 9 -4.05 -24.86 -12.04
CA LEU A 9 -4.87 -24.08 -12.98
C LEU A 9 -6.37 -24.33 -12.81
N LYS A 10 -6.78 -25.61 -12.65
CA LYS A 10 -8.18 -25.94 -12.37
C LYS A 10 -8.68 -25.35 -11.05
N SER A 11 -7.87 -25.40 -10.00
CA SER A 11 -8.22 -24.81 -8.69
C SER A 11 -8.31 -23.30 -8.76
N VAL A 12 -7.38 -22.63 -9.44
CA VAL A 12 -7.40 -21.19 -9.68
C VAL A 12 -8.62 -20.81 -10.51
N PHE A 13 -8.92 -21.50 -11.58
CA PHE A 13 -10.08 -21.24 -12.46
C PHE A 13 -11.41 -21.48 -11.72
N SER A 14 -11.54 -22.59 -10.96
CA SER A 14 -12.68 -22.86 -10.11
C SER A 14 -12.87 -21.78 -9.04
N TYR A 15 -11.79 -21.34 -8.40
CA TYR A 15 -11.80 -20.24 -7.43
C TYR A 15 -12.26 -18.93 -8.10
N PHE A 16 -11.77 -18.63 -9.30
CA PHE A 16 -12.20 -17.45 -10.07
C PHE A 16 -13.71 -17.46 -10.32
N ILE A 17 -14.25 -18.56 -10.87
CA ILE A 17 -15.69 -18.66 -11.20
C ILE A 17 -16.57 -18.62 -9.95
N THR A 18 -16.14 -19.24 -8.86
CA THR A 18 -16.95 -19.36 -7.64
C THR A 18 -16.81 -18.15 -6.70
N SER A 19 -15.70 -17.39 -6.79
CA SER A 19 -15.37 -16.34 -5.81
C SER A 19 -15.77 -14.95 -6.26
N PHE A 20 -15.88 -14.67 -7.56
CA PHE A 20 -16.18 -13.31 -8.02
C PHE A 20 -17.66 -13.06 -8.28
N SER A 21 -18.08 -11.85 -7.98
CA SER A 21 -19.40 -11.36 -8.39
C SER A 21 -19.36 -10.98 -9.87
N VAL A 22 -20.51 -11.07 -10.55
CA VAL A 22 -20.66 -10.61 -11.94
C VAL A 22 -20.20 -9.16 -12.10
N THR A 23 -20.47 -8.33 -11.09
CA THR A 23 -20.04 -6.91 -11.08
C THR A 23 -18.53 -6.77 -11.06
N THR A 24 -17.80 -7.63 -10.35
CA THR A 24 -16.34 -7.62 -10.33
C THR A 24 -15.76 -8.13 -11.64
N CYS A 25 -16.34 -9.17 -12.25
CA CYS A 25 -15.94 -9.62 -13.57
C CYS A 25 -16.11 -8.52 -14.62
N LEU A 26 -17.24 -7.82 -14.62
CA LEU A 26 -17.48 -6.68 -15.53
C LEU A 26 -16.45 -5.55 -15.28
N LYS A 27 -16.14 -5.23 -14.03
CA LYS A 27 -15.11 -4.22 -13.71
C LYS A 27 -13.74 -4.62 -14.25
N ILE A 28 -13.34 -5.89 -14.10
CA ILE A 28 -12.06 -6.39 -14.64
C ILE A 28 -12.05 -6.22 -16.16
N SER A 29 -13.11 -6.65 -16.86
CA SER A 29 -13.21 -6.52 -18.31
C SER A 29 -13.14 -5.06 -18.76
N CYS A 30 -13.91 -4.17 -18.12
CA CYS A 30 -13.85 -2.73 -18.39
C CYS A 30 -12.47 -2.14 -18.14
N GLN A 31 -11.80 -2.57 -17.06
CA GLN A 31 -10.44 -2.11 -16.74
C GLN A 31 -9.44 -2.54 -17.81
N LEU A 32 -9.51 -3.77 -18.30
CA LEU A 32 -8.62 -4.25 -19.36
C LEU A 32 -8.81 -3.46 -20.67
N VAL A 33 -10.06 -3.20 -21.06
CA VAL A 33 -10.36 -2.34 -22.21
C VAL A 33 -9.83 -0.91 -21.98
N ASP A 34 -10.09 -0.36 -20.80
CA ASP A 34 -9.60 0.95 -20.40
C ASP A 34 -8.07 1.06 -20.45
N GLU A 35 -7.34 0.00 -20.09
CA GLU A 35 -5.87 -0.01 -20.14
C GLU A 35 -5.31 -0.06 -21.55
N ILE A 36 -6.03 -0.70 -22.48
CA ILE A 36 -5.67 -0.70 -23.90
C ILE A 36 -5.86 0.71 -24.49
N LEU A 37 -7.00 1.32 -24.24
CA LEU A 37 -7.34 2.65 -24.75
C LEU A 37 -6.54 3.78 -24.04
N PHE A 38 -6.29 3.61 -22.74
CA PHE A 38 -5.67 4.60 -21.87
C PHE A 38 -4.62 3.94 -20.97
N PRO A 39 -3.39 3.72 -21.45
CA PRO A 39 -2.35 2.98 -20.71
C PRO A 39 -2.05 3.52 -19.30
N TRP A 40 -2.30 4.81 -19.06
CA TRP A 40 -2.14 5.43 -17.74
C TRP A 40 -3.13 4.88 -16.70
N LYS A 41 -4.25 4.30 -17.09
CA LYS A 41 -5.23 3.69 -16.16
C LYS A 41 -4.75 2.38 -15.52
N LYS A 42 -3.59 1.83 -15.93
CA LYS A 42 -2.94 0.68 -15.26
C LYS A 42 -2.73 0.90 -13.76
N ILE A 43 -2.62 2.14 -13.32
CA ILE A 43 -2.53 2.49 -11.89
C ILE A 43 -3.73 1.98 -11.07
N ARG A 44 -4.91 1.83 -11.68
CA ARG A 44 -6.16 1.38 -11.05
C ARG A 44 -6.19 -0.11 -10.73
N ARG A 45 -5.24 -0.89 -11.24
CA ARG A 45 -5.13 -2.33 -10.95
C ARG A 45 -5.15 -2.64 -9.46
N ARG A 46 -4.55 -1.80 -8.63
CA ARG A 46 -4.54 -1.98 -7.16
C ARG A 46 -5.93 -1.92 -6.55
N THR A 47 -6.78 -1.01 -7.04
CA THR A 47 -8.17 -0.93 -6.61
C THR A 47 -8.96 -2.15 -7.07
N ILE A 48 -8.74 -2.61 -8.31
CA ILE A 48 -9.38 -3.82 -8.84
C ILE A 48 -8.93 -5.07 -8.06
N GLN A 49 -7.65 -5.20 -7.74
CA GLN A 49 -7.15 -6.29 -6.90
C GLN A 49 -7.84 -6.30 -5.54
N SER A 50 -8.05 -5.12 -4.93
CA SER A 50 -8.78 -5.02 -3.67
C SER A 50 -10.26 -5.43 -3.83
N ASP A 51 -10.93 -5.05 -4.92
CA ASP A 51 -12.30 -5.47 -5.22
C ASP A 51 -12.39 -7.00 -5.34
N ILE A 52 -11.43 -7.64 -6.01
CA ILE A 52 -11.33 -9.10 -6.18
C ILE A 52 -11.17 -9.79 -4.82
N LEU A 53 -10.21 -9.33 -4.03
CA LEU A 53 -9.93 -9.90 -2.70
C LEU A 53 -11.13 -9.72 -1.77
N PHE A 54 -11.79 -8.56 -1.81
CA PHE A 54 -12.98 -8.32 -1.01
C PHE A 54 -14.15 -9.25 -1.39
N ASP A 55 -14.38 -9.50 -2.66
CA ASP A 55 -15.44 -10.42 -3.09
C ASP A 55 -15.23 -11.84 -2.54
N GLY A 56 -13.99 -12.35 -2.63
CA GLY A 56 -13.63 -13.65 -2.06
C GLY A 56 -13.80 -13.68 -0.54
N TYR A 57 -13.28 -12.66 0.15
CA TYR A 57 -13.42 -12.49 1.59
C TYR A 57 -14.90 -12.46 2.02
N PHE A 58 -15.70 -11.65 1.36
CA PHE A 58 -17.12 -11.47 1.72
C PHE A 58 -17.97 -12.71 1.47
N LYS A 59 -17.67 -13.47 0.40
CA LYS A 59 -18.29 -14.78 0.18
C LYS A 59 -17.91 -15.79 1.28
N PHE A 60 -16.62 -15.82 1.65
CA PHE A 60 -16.15 -16.65 2.76
C PHE A 60 -16.83 -16.27 4.07
N LEU A 61 -16.86 -14.99 4.42
CA LEU A 61 -17.50 -14.46 5.61
C LEU A 61 -18.97 -14.93 5.71
N LYS A 62 -19.74 -14.76 4.64
CA LYS A 62 -21.16 -15.18 4.59
C LYS A 62 -21.35 -16.69 4.71
N LYS A 63 -20.44 -17.47 4.10
CA LYS A 63 -20.57 -18.94 4.08
C LYS A 63 -20.12 -19.59 5.37
N LYS A 64 -19.02 -19.11 5.96
CA LYS A 64 -18.37 -19.74 7.11
C LYS A 64 -18.76 -19.14 8.44
N LYS A 65 -19.18 -17.87 8.45
CA LYS A 65 -19.57 -17.13 9.66
C LYS A 65 -18.57 -17.32 10.81
N PRO A 66 -17.27 -17.04 10.61
CA PRO A 66 -16.25 -17.23 11.65
C PRO A 66 -16.49 -16.26 12.82
N ASN A 67 -16.10 -16.63 14.03
CA ASN A 67 -16.20 -15.79 15.23
C ASN A 67 -15.33 -14.52 15.12
N PHE A 68 -14.24 -14.58 14.35
CA PHE A 68 -13.34 -13.45 14.11
C PHE A 68 -12.82 -13.51 12.68
N SER A 69 -12.79 -12.36 12.02
CA SER A 69 -12.18 -12.21 10.70
C SER A 69 -11.66 -10.81 10.47
N THR A 70 -10.63 -10.67 9.66
CA THR A 70 -10.05 -9.39 9.28
C THR A 70 -9.97 -9.28 7.76
N PHE A 71 -10.18 -8.08 7.25
CA PHE A 71 -9.90 -7.72 5.87
C PHE A 71 -8.98 -6.51 5.83
N PHE A 72 -7.76 -6.71 5.41
CA PHE A 72 -6.78 -5.64 5.24
C PHE A 72 -6.71 -5.20 3.78
N THR A 73 -6.70 -3.89 3.57
CA THR A 73 -6.49 -3.31 2.25
C THR A 73 -5.75 -1.99 2.35
N ASN A 74 -4.87 -1.74 1.39
CA ASN A 74 -4.05 -0.52 1.37
C ASN A 74 -4.22 0.28 0.05
N HIS A 75 -5.20 -0.04 -0.79
CA HIS A 75 -5.35 0.62 -2.09
C HIS A 75 -5.69 2.11 -1.98
N VAL A 76 -6.40 2.54 -0.93
CA VAL A 76 -6.67 3.96 -0.66
C VAL A 76 -5.39 4.67 -0.26
N ALA A 77 -4.65 4.15 0.72
CA ALA A 77 -3.37 4.72 1.14
C ALA A 77 -2.38 4.79 -0.04
N SER A 78 -2.29 3.74 -0.84
CA SER A 78 -1.47 3.72 -2.06
C SER A 78 -1.89 4.77 -3.09
N SER A 79 -3.19 5.07 -3.20
CA SER A 79 -3.69 6.15 -4.05
C SER A 79 -3.38 7.52 -3.46
N MET A 80 -3.50 7.68 -2.15
CA MET A 80 -3.15 8.90 -1.43
C MET A 80 -1.67 9.24 -1.59
N HIS A 81 -0.76 8.27 -1.36
CA HIS A 81 0.68 8.48 -1.52
C HIS A 81 1.09 8.94 -2.92
N ARG A 82 0.35 8.54 -3.95
CA ARG A 82 0.70 8.82 -5.34
C ARG A 82 0.02 10.05 -5.91
N PHE A 83 -1.19 10.34 -5.47
CA PHE A 83 -2.08 11.29 -6.15
C PHE A 83 -2.61 12.38 -5.22
N TRP A 84 -1.99 12.57 -4.03
CA TRP A 84 -2.40 13.62 -3.10
C TRP A 84 -2.34 14.99 -3.77
N GLU A 85 -1.22 15.32 -4.42
CA GLU A 85 -1.06 16.55 -5.17
C GLU A 85 -2.13 16.76 -6.25
N ALA A 86 -2.48 15.68 -6.96
CA ALA A 86 -3.49 15.77 -8.02
C ALA A 86 -4.90 16.01 -7.45
N SER A 87 -5.22 15.44 -6.29
CA SER A 87 -6.53 15.55 -5.64
C SER A 87 -6.66 16.80 -4.78
N PHE A 88 -5.56 17.24 -4.17
CA PHE A 88 -5.49 18.37 -3.24
C PHE A 88 -4.36 19.33 -3.59
N PRO A 89 -4.40 19.98 -4.78
CA PRO A 89 -3.30 20.83 -5.25
C PRO A 89 -3.10 22.09 -4.38
N LYS A 90 -4.11 22.48 -3.61
CA LYS A 90 -4.04 23.64 -2.71
C LYS A 90 -3.19 23.38 -1.46
N ASP A 91 -2.90 22.12 -1.14
CA ASP A 91 -2.05 21.75 0.01
C ASP A 91 -0.56 21.97 -0.28
N TYR A 92 -0.21 22.37 -1.51
CA TYR A 92 1.19 22.57 -1.95
C TYR A 92 1.44 24.03 -2.28
N LYS A 93 2.55 24.59 -1.77
CA LYS A 93 3.03 25.94 -2.17
C LYS A 93 3.50 25.97 -3.61
N LYS A 94 4.13 24.87 -4.06
CA LYS A 94 4.60 24.70 -5.44
C LYS A 94 4.27 23.29 -5.89
N LEU A 95 3.58 23.20 -7.02
CA LEU A 95 3.21 21.92 -7.61
C LEU A 95 4.40 21.26 -8.29
N PRO A 96 4.85 20.07 -7.87
CA PRO A 96 5.92 19.30 -8.51
C PRO A 96 5.58 18.86 -9.94
N HIS A 97 4.32 18.54 -10.21
CA HIS A 97 3.88 18.01 -11.49
C HIS A 97 3.19 19.05 -12.38
N LYS A 98 3.20 18.79 -13.69
CA LYS A 98 2.52 19.63 -14.69
C LYS A 98 0.99 19.54 -14.52
N LYS A 99 0.29 20.62 -14.88
CA LYS A 99 -1.18 20.73 -14.85
C LYS A 99 -1.89 19.59 -15.59
N SER A 100 -1.30 19.08 -16.68
CA SER A 100 -1.84 17.92 -17.42
C SER A 100 -1.84 16.63 -16.59
N TRP A 101 -0.81 16.41 -15.78
CA TRP A 101 -0.74 15.27 -14.85
C TRP A 101 -1.78 15.40 -13.74
N ILE A 102 -1.88 16.57 -13.12
CA ILE A 102 -2.89 16.88 -12.09
C ILE A 102 -4.30 16.60 -12.62
N ASN A 103 -4.65 17.15 -13.78
CA ASN A 103 -5.96 16.94 -14.39
C ASN A 103 -6.26 15.46 -14.68
N ARG A 104 -5.23 14.69 -15.04
CA ARG A 104 -5.35 13.25 -15.34
C ARG A 104 -5.66 12.43 -14.11
N TYR A 105 -5.03 12.73 -12.97
CA TYR A 105 -5.05 11.89 -11.77
C TYR A 105 -5.89 12.42 -10.61
N LYS A 106 -6.50 13.59 -10.74
CA LYS A 106 -7.28 14.25 -9.66
C LYS A 106 -8.41 13.43 -9.04
N ASN A 107 -8.89 12.40 -9.72
CA ASN A 107 -10.00 11.58 -9.25
C ASN A 107 -9.56 10.21 -8.71
N GLU A 108 -8.27 9.87 -8.71
CA GLU A 108 -7.84 8.51 -8.39
C GLU A 108 -8.04 8.16 -6.91
N ILE A 109 -7.83 9.10 -5.99
CA ILE A 109 -8.14 8.89 -4.56
C ILE A 109 -9.65 8.67 -4.37
N LYS A 110 -10.48 9.51 -5.02
CA LYS A 110 -11.95 9.37 -4.96
C LYS A 110 -12.43 8.03 -5.47
N LEU A 111 -11.82 7.50 -6.54
CA LEU A 111 -12.13 6.18 -7.09
C LEU A 111 -11.79 5.06 -6.10
N ALA A 112 -10.63 5.12 -5.46
CA ALA A 112 -10.22 4.16 -4.44
C ALA A 112 -11.17 4.20 -3.22
N MET A 113 -11.50 5.38 -2.72
CA MET A 113 -12.45 5.57 -1.61
C MET A 113 -13.85 5.05 -1.96
N LYS A 114 -14.31 5.23 -3.21
CA LYS A 114 -15.61 4.71 -3.66
C LYS A 114 -15.68 3.17 -3.59
N SER A 115 -14.59 2.47 -3.86
CA SER A 115 -14.52 1.00 -3.67
C SER A 115 -14.60 0.65 -2.18
N THR A 116 -13.84 1.32 -1.33
CA THR A 116 -13.87 1.10 0.12
C THR A 116 -15.27 1.36 0.70
N SER A 117 -15.95 2.43 0.29
CA SER A 117 -17.33 2.71 0.71
C SER A 117 -18.27 1.55 0.39
N LYS A 118 -18.11 0.90 -0.77
CA LYS A 118 -18.90 -0.29 -1.12
C LYS A 118 -18.59 -1.50 -0.22
N TYR A 119 -17.34 -1.65 0.20
CA TYR A 119 -16.98 -2.72 1.15
C TYR A 119 -17.62 -2.48 2.50
N ILE A 120 -17.50 -1.25 3.02
CA ILE A 120 -18.10 -0.86 4.29
C ILE A 120 -19.61 -1.09 4.25
N ASN A 121 -20.32 -0.60 3.22
CA ASN A 121 -21.76 -0.81 3.10
C ASN A 121 -22.15 -2.30 3.13
N LYS A 122 -21.44 -3.15 2.37
CA LYS A 122 -21.72 -4.60 2.37
C LYS A 122 -21.46 -5.25 3.75
N LEU A 123 -20.43 -4.79 4.46
CA LEU A 123 -20.11 -5.28 5.81
C LEU A 123 -21.14 -4.79 6.83
N THR A 124 -21.57 -3.53 6.75
CA THR A 124 -22.65 -2.98 7.59
C THR A 124 -23.95 -3.76 7.37
N GLU A 125 -24.37 -3.97 6.11
CA GLU A 125 -25.55 -4.78 5.80
C GLU A 125 -25.42 -6.24 6.31
N PHE A 126 -24.21 -6.79 6.36
CA PHE A 126 -23.99 -8.11 6.92
C PHE A 126 -24.17 -8.12 8.44
N VAL A 127 -23.60 -7.14 9.14
CA VAL A 127 -23.72 -6.99 10.60
C VAL A 127 -25.18 -6.73 11.00
N ASP A 128 -25.88 -5.83 10.29
CA ASP A 128 -27.32 -5.56 10.54
C ASP A 128 -28.19 -6.82 10.49
N LYS A 129 -27.81 -7.80 9.63
CA LYS A 129 -28.50 -9.09 9.48
C LYS A 129 -27.99 -10.18 10.41
N ASN A 130 -26.90 -9.94 11.14
CA ASN A 130 -26.25 -10.90 12.03
C ASN A 130 -25.84 -10.16 13.32
N PRO A 131 -26.74 -9.94 14.27
CA PRO A 131 -26.54 -9.09 15.46
C PRO A 131 -25.44 -9.59 16.41
N ASP A 132 -24.97 -10.83 16.26
CA ASP A 132 -23.84 -11.37 17.03
C ASP A 132 -22.47 -10.87 16.51
N TYR A 133 -22.45 -10.07 15.43
CA TYR A 133 -21.24 -9.50 14.85
C TYR A 133 -21.14 -8.01 15.09
N GLU A 134 -19.90 -7.53 15.28
CA GLU A 134 -19.55 -6.12 15.30
C GLU A 134 -18.59 -5.80 14.15
N LEU A 135 -18.71 -4.61 13.57
CA LEU A 135 -17.80 -4.10 12.54
C LEU A 135 -16.87 -3.06 13.12
N TRP A 136 -15.59 -3.36 13.11
CA TRP A 136 -14.54 -2.43 13.49
C TRP A 136 -13.79 -1.94 12.24
N ILE A 137 -13.69 -0.61 12.09
CA ILE A 137 -12.93 0.03 11.02
C ILE A 137 -11.73 0.71 11.66
N ILE A 138 -10.52 0.23 11.33
CA ILE A 138 -9.29 0.68 11.96
C ILE A 138 -8.37 1.27 10.89
N SER A 139 -7.77 2.43 11.19
CA SER A 139 -6.71 3.03 10.40
C SER A 139 -5.52 3.34 11.30
N SER A 140 -4.32 2.96 10.87
CA SER A 140 -3.09 3.19 11.64
C SER A 140 -2.46 4.56 11.38
N MET A 141 -2.71 5.16 10.21
CA MET A 141 -2.04 6.38 9.78
C MET A 141 -2.98 7.28 8.98
N GLY A 142 -2.75 8.59 9.10
CA GLY A 142 -3.29 9.60 8.20
C GLY A 142 -2.34 9.89 7.04
N GLN A 143 -2.77 10.74 6.11
CA GLN A 143 -1.98 11.25 5.01
C GLN A 143 -2.06 12.78 4.97
N ALA A 144 -0.93 13.40 4.63
CA ALA A 144 -0.85 14.83 4.39
C ALA A 144 0.05 15.11 3.17
N ALA A 145 0.03 16.35 2.70
CA ALA A 145 0.96 16.80 1.67
C ALA A 145 2.41 16.69 2.16
N CYS A 146 3.29 16.21 1.30
CA CYS A 146 4.73 16.16 1.55
C CYS A 146 5.40 17.27 0.75
N GLU A 147 5.79 18.36 1.42
CA GLU A 147 6.56 19.43 0.79
C GLU A 147 8.00 18.96 0.54
N GLY A 148 8.58 19.40 -0.56
CA GLY A 148 9.96 19.08 -0.94
C GLY A 148 10.18 17.68 -1.55
N TYR A 149 9.12 16.91 -1.77
CA TYR A 149 9.20 15.69 -2.56
C TYR A 149 9.43 16.05 -4.04
N THR A 150 10.60 15.72 -4.55
CA THR A 150 10.85 15.75 -5.99
C THR A 150 10.79 14.32 -6.53
N PRO A 151 9.95 14.02 -7.53
CA PRO A 151 9.81 12.67 -8.10
C PRO A 151 11.11 12.05 -8.64
N GLN A 152 12.15 12.87 -8.77
CA GLN A 152 13.45 12.51 -9.35
C GLN A 152 14.53 12.20 -8.30
N LYS A 153 14.23 12.19 -7.00
CA LYS A 153 15.22 11.79 -5.98
C LYS A 153 15.57 10.32 -6.17
N GLN A 154 16.84 10.08 -6.49
CA GLN A 154 17.41 8.74 -6.47
C GLN A 154 17.48 8.27 -5.02
N PHE A 155 17.05 7.04 -4.77
CA PHE A 155 17.22 6.40 -3.49
C PHE A 155 18.47 5.51 -3.54
N TRP A 156 19.31 5.67 -2.52
CA TRP A 156 20.46 4.81 -2.33
C TRP A 156 20.05 3.64 -1.43
N PHE A 157 20.31 2.43 -1.90
CA PHE A 157 20.09 1.22 -1.10
C PHE A 157 21.40 0.77 -0.48
N ILE A 158 21.40 0.64 0.85
CA ILE A 158 22.54 0.11 1.58
C ILE A 158 22.55 -1.41 1.40
N LYS A 159 23.58 -1.95 0.74
CA LYS A 159 23.70 -3.40 0.52
C LYS A 159 23.97 -4.17 1.81
N ASN A 160 24.82 -3.61 2.66
CA ASN A 160 25.18 -4.19 3.95
C ASN A 160 25.16 -3.10 5.01
N LEU A 161 24.15 -3.15 5.88
CA LEU A 161 23.94 -2.13 6.90
C LEU A 161 25.08 -2.09 7.92
N LYS A 162 25.58 -3.26 8.35
CA LYS A 162 26.65 -3.35 9.33
C LYS A 162 27.94 -2.70 8.80
N THR A 163 28.40 -3.13 7.64
CA THR A 163 29.60 -2.56 7.00
C THR A 163 29.47 -1.06 6.74
N PHE A 164 28.26 -0.59 6.36
CA PHE A 164 28.03 0.83 6.15
C PHE A 164 28.14 1.62 7.46
N VAL A 165 27.54 1.15 8.55
CA VAL A 165 27.62 1.81 9.87
C VAL A 165 29.06 1.79 10.39
N GLU A 166 29.73 0.65 10.33
CA GLU A 166 31.14 0.52 10.75
C GLU A 166 32.08 1.47 9.99
N SER A 167 31.83 1.68 8.69
CA SER A 167 32.60 2.64 7.88
C SER A 167 32.42 4.09 8.32
N ILE A 168 31.24 4.44 8.86
CA ILE A 168 30.95 5.79 9.36
C ILE A 168 31.49 5.99 10.78
N VAL A 169 31.36 4.97 11.62
CA VAL A 169 31.80 5.02 13.02
C VAL A 169 33.33 4.87 13.12
N GLY A 170 33.94 4.18 12.15
CA GLY A 170 35.41 3.95 12.08
C GLY A 170 35.88 2.74 12.87
N GLU A 171 34.98 1.90 13.38
CA GLU A 171 35.32 0.69 14.14
C GLU A 171 34.23 -0.38 13.96
N GLN A 172 34.52 -1.60 14.38
CA GLN A 172 33.56 -2.70 14.42
C GLN A 172 32.48 -2.44 15.49
N CYS A 173 31.22 -2.66 15.13
CA CYS A 173 30.07 -2.44 15.99
C CYS A 173 29.22 -3.71 16.12
N GLU A 174 28.79 -4.02 17.34
CA GLU A 174 27.79 -5.05 17.58
C GLU A 174 26.38 -4.47 17.37
N ILE A 175 25.94 -4.49 16.11
CA ILE A 175 24.62 -3.99 15.70
C ILE A 175 23.87 -5.07 14.91
N TYR A 176 22.55 -4.97 14.96
CA TYR A 176 21.66 -5.76 14.10
C TYR A 176 20.59 -4.87 13.45
N GLN A 177 20.07 -5.36 12.34
CA GLN A 177 19.00 -4.65 11.62
C GLN A 177 17.65 -4.96 12.27
N GLY A 178 16.99 -3.92 12.77
CA GLY A 178 15.62 -4.02 13.24
C GLY A 178 14.59 -3.96 12.11
N PRO A 179 13.31 -4.22 12.42
CA PRO A 179 12.22 -4.03 11.46
C PRO A 179 12.14 -2.58 11.02
N ALA A 180 12.07 -2.37 9.70
CA ALA A 180 11.88 -1.04 9.13
C ALA A 180 11.12 -1.13 7.79
N MET A 181 10.43 -0.05 7.44
CA MET A 181 9.73 0.06 6.16
C MET A 181 10.69 0.58 5.10
N VAL A 182 10.83 -0.13 3.98
CA VAL A 182 11.68 0.30 2.85
C VAL A 182 11.23 1.70 2.36
N PRO A 183 12.14 2.67 2.14
CA PRO A 183 13.61 2.58 2.09
C PRO A 183 14.34 2.89 3.41
N LEU A 184 13.67 2.83 4.54
CA LEU A 184 14.26 3.11 5.84
C LEU A 184 15.07 1.90 6.33
N TYR A 185 16.06 2.18 7.17
CA TYR A 185 16.84 1.17 7.89
C TYR A 185 16.72 1.44 9.39
N SER A 186 16.54 0.40 10.18
CA SER A 186 16.56 0.47 11.63
C SER A 186 17.81 -0.23 12.13
N VAL A 187 18.59 0.48 12.93
CA VAL A 187 19.81 -0.05 13.58
C VAL A 187 19.52 -0.23 15.05
N CYS A 188 19.75 -1.43 15.54
CA CYS A 188 19.63 -1.78 16.94
C CYS A 188 20.99 -2.23 17.49
N GLY A 189 21.26 -1.92 18.74
CA GLY A 189 22.49 -2.24 19.47
C GLY A 189 22.42 -1.67 20.88
N ASP A 190 23.51 -1.76 21.62
CA ASP A 190 23.59 -1.18 22.94
C ASP A 190 23.50 0.35 22.92
N GLU A 191 23.06 0.95 24.01
CA GLU A 191 22.76 2.38 24.08
C GLU A 191 24.00 3.23 23.74
N GLU A 192 25.17 2.87 24.23
CA GLU A 192 26.44 3.56 23.94
C GLU A 192 26.77 3.58 22.46
N ILE A 193 26.65 2.43 21.77
CA ILE A 193 26.86 2.30 20.32
C ILE A 193 25.84 3.14 19.55
N ILE A 194 24.57 3.10 19.94
CA ILE A 194 23.52 3.87 19.26
C ILE A 194 23.75 5.38 19.39
N GLU A 195 24.13 5.89 20.55
CA GLU A 195 24.44 7.31 20.73
C GLU A 195 25.68 7.73 19.91
N ARG A 196 26.68 6.88 19.83
CA ARG A 196 27.86 7.11 19.00
C ARG A 196 27.52 7.17 17.51
N ILE A 197 26.70 6.23 17.04
CA ILE A 197 26.15 6.23 15.66
C ILE A 197 25.41 7.54 15.38
N LYS A 198 24.50 7.96 16.26
CA LYS A 198 23.75 9.21 16.12
C LYS A 198 24.69 10.42 16.03
N SER A 199 25.73 10.47 16.86
CA SER A 199 26.72 11.55 16.82
C SER A 199 27.48 11.61 15.49
N CYS A 200 27.90 10.46 14.95
CA CYS A 200 28.56 10.40 13.66
C CYS A 200 27.65 10.84 12.51
N PHE A 201 26.39 10.39 12.51
CA PHE A 201 25.41 10.80 11.50
C PHE A 201 25.08 12.29 11.54
N LYS A 202 25.01 12.90 12.74
CA LYS A 202 24.83 14.36 12.87
C LYS A 202 25.96 15.14 12.19
N LYS A 203 27.21 14.67 12.32
CA LYS A 203 28.36 15.31 11.66
C LYS A 203 28.31 15.20 10.14
N LEU A 204 27.79 14.10 9.59
CA LEU A 204 27.62 13.91 8.15
C LEU A 204 26.57 14.86 7.54
N SER A 205 25.48 15.13 8.26
CA SER A 205 24.42 16.01 7.78
C SER A 205 24.80 17.48 7.70
N THR A 206 25.78 17.93 8.48
CA THR A 206 26.26 19.32 8.49
C THR A 206 27.26 19.66 7.36
N ASN A 207 27.83 18.65 6.70
CA ASN A 207 28.80 18.84 5.61
C ASN A 207 28.17 18.68 4.21
N ALA A 208 26.86 18.45 4.11
CA ALA A 208 26.13 18.21 2.86
C ALA A 208 25.18 19.35 2.47
N SER A 209 25.36 20.54 3.05
CA SER A 209 24.60 21.77 2.72
C SER A 209 25.30 22.63 1.67
#